data_3c9734defc55b789223030b7e04c2b79
#
_entry.id   3c9734defc55b789223030b7e04c2b79
#
_cell.length_a   1.000
_cell.length_b   1.000
_cell.length_c   1.000
_cell.angle_alpha   90.00
_cell.angle_beta   90.00
_cell.angle_gamma   90.00
#
_symmetry.space_group_name_H-M   'P 1'
#
loop_
_entity.id
_entity.type
_entity.pdbx_description
1 polymer ?
#
loop_
_entity_poly.entity_id
_entity_poly.type
_entity_poly.pdbx_seq_one_letter_code
_entity_poly.pdbx_strand_id
1 'polypeptide(L)'
;LDKLGLLVKIKPHTHNVGTHDRCGTVIEPIISKQWYVKMESLAKPAIEAVRGGKTKFVPERFDKIYFNWMENIQDWCISRQLWWGHRIPVYYCNDCGHMMVEVDAPCKCSKCESTNLRQEDDVLDTWFSSALWPFSTLGWPNKTEDLEYFYPTNVLVTGYDIIFFWVARMIFSGIHNMGETPFDTVLIHGIIRDSQGRKMSKSLGNGVDPLEVI
;
A
#
# COMPACT_ATOMS: atom_id res chain seq x y z
N LEU A 1 38.52 -9.11 -15.88
CA LEU A 1 39.51 -8.05 -15.62
C LEU A 1 40.93 -8.60 -15.74
N ASP A 2 41.24 -9.73 -15.12
CA ASP A 2 42.57 -10.35 -15.14
C ASP A 2 43.06 -10.63 -16.57
N LYS A 3 42.25 -11.34 -17.38
CA LYS A 3 42.58 -11.65 -18.80
C LYS A 3 42.81 -10.41 -19.68
N LEU A 4 42.38 -9.25 -19.24
CA LEU A 4 42.53 -7.96 -19.94
C LEU A 4 43.66 -7.11 -19.36
N GLY A 5 44.39 -7.63 -18.35
CA GLY A 5 45.45 -6.88 -17.66
C GLY A 5 44.97 -5.66 -16.86
N LEU A 6 43.66 -5.60 -16.57
CA LEU A 6 43.05 -4.47 -15.85
C LEU A 6 42.88 -4.73 -14.33
N LEU A 7 43.26 -5.91 -13.87
CA LEU A 7 43.19 -6.24 -12.45
C LEU A 7 44.44 -5.76 -11.74
N VAL A 8 44.33 -4.71 -10.92
CA VAL A 8 45.45 -4.12 -10.19
C VAL A 8 45.70 -4.83 -8.87
N LYS A 9 44.64 -5.15 -8.12
CA LYS A 9 44.73 -5.76 -6.79
C LYS A 9 43.42 -6.35 -6.34
N ILE A 10 43.45 -7.47 -5.62
CA ILE A 10 42.32 -8.05 -4.88
C ILE A 10 42.60 -7.81 -3.39
N LYS A 11 41.59 -7.22 -2.68
CA LYS A 11 41.63 -7.06 -1.22
C LYS A 11 40.39 -7.72 -0.61
N PRO A 12 40.50 -8.50 0.46
CA PRO A 12 39.39 -8.89 1.25
C PRO A 12 38.66 -7.65 1.79
N HIS A 13 37.34 -7.65 1.71
CA HIS A 13 36.47 -6.57 2.22
C HIS A 13 35.24 -7.15 2.87
N THR A 14 34.97 -6.72 4.09
CA THR A 14 33.74 -7.10 4.82
C THR A 14 32.81 -5.92 4.82
N HIS A 15 31.57 -6.14 4.41
CA HIS A 15 30.50 -5.15 4.44
C HIS A 15 29.15 -5.78 4.78
N ASN A 16 28.20 -4.97 5.22
CA ASN A 16 26.85 -5.43 5.48
C ASN A 16 26.10 -5.64 4.16
N VAL A 17 25.44 -6.77 4.03
CA VAL A 17 24.61 -7.12 2.87
C VAL A 17 23.15 -7.18 3.32
N GLY A 18 22.25 -6.53 2.57
CA GLY A 18 20.82 -6.61 2.81
C GLY A 18 20.31 -8.03 2.57
N THR A 19 19.54 -8.54 3.52
CA THR A 19 18.88 -9.84 3.42
C THR A 19 17.38 -9.72 3.61
N HIS A 20 16.63 -10.66 3.03
CA HIS A 20 15.18 -10.74 3.21
C HIS A 20 14.86 -11.16 4.66
N ASP A 21 13.93 -10.46 5.30
CA ASP A 21 13.59 -10.61 6.72
C ASP A 21 13.03 -12.00 7.10
N ARG A 22 12.36 -12.70 6.18
CA ARG A 22 11.78 -14.01 6.45
C ARG A 22 12.71 -15.19 6.17
N CYS A 23 13.51 -15.14 5.11
CA CYS A 23 14.30 -16.27 4.65
C CYS A 23 15.81 -16.06 4.75
N GLY A 24 16.28 -14.84 5.09
CA GLY A 24 17.70 -14.52 5.20
C GLY A 24 18.47 -14.52 3.88
N THR A 25 17.78 -14.70 2.74
CA THR A 25 18.42 -14.69 1.42
C THR A 25 18.93 -13.28 1.09
N VAL A 26 20.12 -13.21 0.51
CA VAL A 26 20.71 -11.95 0.05
C VAL A 26 19.82 -11.31 -1.01
N ILE A 27 19.58 -10.00 -0.87
CA ILE A 27 18.77 -9.23 -1.83
C ILE A 27 19.66 -8.81 -3.00
N GLU A 28 19.23 -9.15 -4.22
CA GLU A 28 19.85 -8.70 -5.46
C GLU A 28 18.85 -7.80 -6.23
N PRO A 29 19.18 -6.51 -6.48
CA PRO A 29 18.30 -5.61 -7.19
C PRO A 29 18.12 -6.02 -8.66
N ILE A 30 16.89 -6.15 -9.11
CA ILE A 30 16.53 -6.44 -10.50
C ILE A 30 15.56 -5.36 -10.99
N ILE A 31 15.84 -4.79 -12.15
CA ILE A 31 14.92 -3.85 -12.79
C ILE A 31 13.81 -4.63 -13.48
N SER A 32 12.57 -4.32 -13.15
CA SER A 32 11.37 -4.93 -13.76
C SER A 32 10.29 -3.87 -14.01
N LYS A 33 9.36 -4.19 -14.89
CA LYS A 33 8.17 -3.34 -15.10
C LYS A 33 7.27 -3.48 -13.89
N GLN A 34 6.77 -2.34 -13.40
CA GLN A 34 5.90 -2.27 -12.23
C GLN A 34 4.78 -1.27 -12.50
N TRP A 35 3.66 -1.43 -11.79
CA TRP A 35 2.55 -0.51 -11.81
C TRP A 35 2.70 0.52 -10.70
N TYR A 36 2.54 1.79 -11.05
CA TYR A 36 2.66 2.91 -10.11
C TYR A 36 1.44 3.81 -10.14
N VAL A 37 1.06 4.29 -8.98
CA VAL A 37 0.13 5.42 -8.82
C VAL A 37 0.93 6.69 -8.65
N LYS A 38 0.63 7.71 -9.48
CA LYS A 38 1.20 9.06 -9.32
C LYS A 38 0.58 9.72 -8.09
N MET A 39 1.39 9.93 -7.06
CA MET A 39 0.90 10.33 -5.76
C MET A 39 0.70 11.83 -5.58
N GLU A 40 1.37 12.68 -6.36
CA GLU A 40 1.34 14.12 -6.15
C GLU A 40 -0.08 14.72 -6.13
N SER A 41 -0.91 14.35 -7.11
CA SER A 41 -2.30 14.84 -7.21
C SER A 41 -3.22 14.33 -6.10
N LEU A 42 -2.92 13.16 -5.52
CA LEU A 42 -3.67 12.57 -4.42
C LEU A 42 -3.20 13.10 -3.05
N ALA A 43 -1.90 13.36 -2.92
CA ALA A 43 -1.31 13.81 -1.67
C ALA A 43 -1.69 15.25 -1.32
N LYS A 44 -1.70 16.16 -2.29
CA LYS A 44 -2.01 17.57 -2.04
C LYS A 44 -3.35 17.80 -1.32
N PRO A 45 -4.49 17.29 -1.81
CA PRO A 45 -5.77 17.45 -1.12
C PRO A 45 -5.78 16.78 0.26
N ALA A 46 -5.10 15.65 0.41
CA ALA A 46 -5.01 14.93 1.67
C ALA A 46 -4.20 15.70 2.73
N ILE A 47 -3.09 16.34 2.33
CA ILE A 47 -2.31 17.24 3.19
C ILE A 47 -3.17 18.43 3.64
N GLU A 48 -3.87 19.06 2.69
CA GLU A 48 -4.72 20.21 2.97
C GLU A 48 -5.89 19.88 3.90
N ALA A 49 -6.49 18.69 3.76
CA ALA A 49 -7.56 18.22 4.62
C ALA A 49 -7.13 18.11 6.09
N VAL A 50 -5.95 17.55 6.35
CA VAL A 50 -5.40 17.46 7.71
C VAL A 50 -4.94 18.84 8.21
N ARG A 51 -4.24 19.61 7.40
CA ARG A 51 -3.79 20.97 7.75
C ARG A 51 -4.96 21.92 8.05
N GLY A 52 -6.04 21.78 7.31
CA GLY A 52 -7.28 22.54 7.50
C GLY A 52 -8.18 22.02 8.62
N GLY A 53 -7.79 20.94 9.31
CA GLY A 53 -8.52 20.40 10.46
C GLY A 53 -9.77 19.59 10.11
N LYS A 54 -9.95 19.19 8.84
CA LYS A 54 -11.04 18.27 8.41
C LYS A 54 -10.81 16.86 8.97
N THR A 55 -9.55 16.46 9.14
CA THR A 55 -9.16 15.26 9.87
C THR A 55 -8.10 15.64 10.89
N LYS A 56 -8.24 15.21 12.14
CA LYS A 56 -7.34 15.52 13.26
C LYS A 56 -6.75 14.24 13.85
N PHE A 57 -5.47 14.30 14.21
CA PHE A 57 -4.84 13.21 14.93
C PHE A 57 -4.90 13.45 16.46
N VAL A 58 -5.20 12.43 17.20
CA VAL A 58 -5.21 12.44 18.68
C VAL A 58 -4.30 11.31 19.17
N PRO A 59 -3.19 11.62 19.86
CA PRO A 59 -2.63 12.95 20.16
C PRO A 59 -2.10 13.69 18.92
N GLU A 60 -2.16 15.00 18.92
CA GLU A 60 -1.76 15.89 17.82
C GLU A 60 -0.31 15.68 17.35
N ARG A 61 0.60 15.26 18.24
CA ARG A 61 2.01 14.98 17.88
C ARG A 61 2.18 14.04 16.69
N PHE A 62 1.19 13.23 16.36
CA PHE A 62 1.22 12.31 15.22
C PHE A 62 0.98 12.99 13.86
N ASP A 63 0.52 14.22 13.83
CA ASP A 63 0.44 15.05 12.63
C ASP A 63 1.80 15.17 11.94
N LYS A 64 2.88 15.31 12.74
CA LYS A 64 4.24 15.40 12.23
C LYS A 64 4.66 14.15 11.45
N ILE A 65 4.24 12.98 11.90
CA ILE A 65 4.53 11.72 11.20
C ILE A 65 3.77 11.69 9.87
N TYR A 66 2.48 12.05 9.90
CA TYR A 66 1.66 12.12 8.70
C TYR A 66 2.25 13.08 7.67
N PHE A 67 2.53 14.34 8.05
CA PHE A 67 3.07 15.34 7.15
C PHE A 67 4.45 14.97 6.60
N ASN A 68 5.34 14.43 7.44
CA ASN A 68 6.66 13.99 6.98
C ASN A 68 6.58 12.96 5.85
N TRP A 69 5.64 12.02 5.93
CA TRP A 69 5.42 11.05 4.87
C TRP A 69 4.73 11.64 3.65
N MET A 70 3.69 12.45 3.84
CA MET A 70 2.85 12.96 2.77
C MET A 70 3.53 14.06 1.95
N GLU A 71 4.32 14.93 2.57
CA GLU A 71 5.05 16.01 1.90
C GLU A 71 6.25 15.49 1.09
N ASN A 72 6.78 14.31 1.46
CA ASN A 72 7.91 13.67 0.77
C ASN A 72 7.47 12.40 0.00
N ILE A 73 6.17 12.27 -0.28
CA ILE A 73 5.64 11.05 -0.89
C ILE A 73 6.20 10.81 -2.28
N GLN A 74 6.60 9.58 -2.54
CA GLN A 74 7.01 9.12 -3.87
C GLN A 74 5.86 8.35 -4.51
N ASP A 75 5.92 8.16 -5.83
CA ASP A 75 4.96 7.36 -6.55
C ASP A 75 4.86 5.95 -5.96
N TRP A 76 3.66 5.49 -5.75
CA TRP A 76 3.38 4.24 -5.06
C TRP A 76 3.37 3.07 -6.02
N CYS A 77 4.35 2.17 -5.88
CA CYS A 77 4.33 0.88 -6.58
C CYS A 77 3.22 0.01 -5.99
N ILE A 78 2.22 -0.32 -6.81
CA ILE A 78 1.03 -1.08 -6.40
C ILE A 78 1.05 -2.54 -6.86
N SER A 79 1.97 -2.93 -7.72
CA SER A 79 2.09 -4.31 -8.19
C SER A 79 2.92 -5.17 -7.24
N ARG A 80 2.49 -6.42 -7.06
CA ARG A 80 3.19 -7.44 -6.27
C ARG A 80 3.24 -8.74 -7.05
N GLN A 81 4.39 -9.40 -7.02
CA GLN A 81 4.65 -10.70 -7.64
C GLN A 81 4.30 -11.80 -6.63
N LEU A 82 3.01 -11.94 -6.32
CA LEU A 82 2.49 -12.90 -5.36
C LEU A 82 1.53 -13.88 -6.03
N TRP A 83 1.49 -15.11 -5.54
CA TRP A 83 0.56 -16.12 -6.02
C TRP A 83 -0.90 -15.81 -5.63
N TRP A 84 -1.12 -15.22 -4.47
CA TRP A 84 -2.44 -14.91 -3.94
C TRP A 84 -2.66 -13.41 -3.80
N GLY A 85 -3.77 -12.91 -4.32
CA GLY A 85 -4.17 -11.51 -4.22
C GLY A 85 -5.17 -11.12 -5.30
N HIS A 86 -5.54 -9.85 -5.33
CA HIS A 86 -6.38 -9.27 -6.37
C HIS A 86 -5.53 -8.99 -7.61
N ARG A 87 -5.72 -9.74 -8.68
CA ARG A 87 -5.01 -9.52 -9.93
C ARG A 87 -5.34 -8.14 -10.51
N ILE A 88 -4.32 -7.49 -11.04
CA ILE A 88 -4.47 -6.20 -11.71
C ILE A 88 -5.38 -6.40 -12.93
N PRO A 89 -6.46 -5.58 -13.08
CA PRO A 89 -7.47 -5.77 -14.12
C PRO A 89 -7.00 -5.23 -15.49
N VAL A 90 -5.82 -5.65 -15.90
CA VAL A 90 -5.19 -5.29 -17.18
C VAL A 90 -5.05 -6.52 -18.03
N TYR A 91 -5.42 -6.39 -19.29
CA TYR A 91 -5.37 -7.45 -20.29
C TYR A 91 -4.55 -7.02 -21.50
N TYR A 92 -3.72 -7.92 -21.97
CA TYR A 92 -2.86 -7.71 -23.15
C TYR A 92 -3.29 -8.61 -24.28
N CYS A 93 -3.39 -8.04 -25.47
CA CYS A 93 -3.56 -8.82 -26.69
C CYS A 93 -2.19 -9.34 -27.17
N ASN A 94 -2.04 -10.65 -27.25
CA ASN A 94 -0.78 -11.25 -27.70
C ASN A 94 -0.52 -11.06 -29.20
N ASP A 95 -1.56 -10.76 -29.99
CA ASP A 95 -1.42 -10.62 -31.44
C ASP A 95 -1.06 -9.18 -31.86
N CYS A 96 -1.60 -8.16 -31.19
CA CYS A 96 -1.33 -6.77 -31.58
C CYS A 96 -0.67 -5.91 -30.46
N GLY A 97 -0.42 -6.48 -29.29
CA GLY A 97 0.21 -5.79 -28.15
C GLY A 97 -0.67 -4.73 -27.48
N HIS A 98 -1.96 -4.63 -27.86
CA HIS A 98 -2.86 -3.66 -27.25
C HIS A 98 -3.15 -4.00 -25.79
N MET A 99 -3.14 -2.98 -24.93
CA MET A 99 -3.44 -3.08 -23.50
C MET A 99 -4.85 -2.55 -23.22
N MET A 100 -5.63 -3.31 -22.47
CA MET A 100 -6.99 -2.98 -22.06
C MET A 100 -7.09 -3.00 -20.55
N VAL A 101 -7.89 -2.12 -19.97
CA VAL A 101 -8.22 -2.09 -18.55
C VAL A 101 -9.72 -2.31 -18.43
N GLU A 102 -10.13 -3.45 -17.89
CA GLU A 102 -11.53 -3.88 -17.88
C GLU A 102 -11.90 -4.43 -16.50
N VAL A 103 -13.14 -4.18 -16.07
CA VAL A 103 -13.68 -4.72 -14.81
C VAL A 103 -13.84 -6.23 -14.90
N ASP A 104 -14.42 -6.68 -16.01
CA ASP A 104 -14.58 -8.10 -16.33
C ASP A 104 -13.60 -8.53 -17.41
N ALA A 105 -13.25 -9.81 -17.43
CA ALA A 105 -12.36 -10.35 -18.43
C ALA A 105 -12.93 -10.15 -19.84
N PRO A 106 -12.26 -9.41 -20.74
CA PRO A 106 -12.75 -9.17 -22.09
C PRO A 106 -12.71 -10.45 -22.93
N CYS A 107 -13.73 -10.66 -23.74
CA CYS A 107 -13.80 -11.82 -24.64
C CYS A 107 -12.89 -11.66 -25.86
N LYS A 108 -12.62 -10.41 -26.26
CA LYS A 108 -11.82 -10.08 -27.44
C LYS A 108 -11.10 -8.74 -27.29
N CYS A 109 -10.03 -8.58 -28.05
CA CYS A 109 -9.28 -7.33 -28.11
C CYS A 109 -10.13 -6.21 -28.75
N SER A 110 -10.21 -5.06 -28.09
CA SER A 110 -10.93 -3.89 -28.57
C SER A 110 -10.30 -3.27 -29.84
N LYS A 111 -9.05 -3.60 -30.16
CA LYS A 111 -8.32 -3.05 -31.33
C LYS A 111 -8.31 -3.97 -32.54
N CYS A 112 -8.14 -5.29 -32.39
CA CYS A 112 -7.97 -6.23 -33.50
C CYS A 112 -8.91 -7.43 -33.43
N GLU A 113 -9.84 -7.45 -32.50
CA GLU A 113 -10.86 -8.49 -32.27
C GLU A 113 -10.30 -9.90 -31.96
N SER A 114 -8.99 -10.04 -31.80
CA SER A 114 -8.38 -11.31 -31.37
C SER A 114 -8.87 -11.76 -30.03
N THR A 115 -9.04 -13.07 -29.85
CA THR A 115 -9.35 -13.73 -28.58
C THR A 115 -8.11 -14.18 -27.82
N ASN A 116 -6.90 -13.98 -28.40
CA ASN A 116 -5.63 -14.36 -27.78
C ASN A 116 -5.19 -13.31 -26.76
N LEU A 117 -5.80 -13.35 -25.58
CA LEU A 117 -5.61 -12.38 -24.51
C LEU A 117 -4.91 -13.05 -23.31
N ARG A 118 -4.11 -12.26 -22.59
CA ARG A 118 -3.58 -12.62 -21.27
C ARG A 118 -3.85 -11.50 -20.27
N GLN A 119 -4.21 -11.84 -19.06
CA GLN A 119 -4.30 -10.89 -17.96
C GLN A 119 -2.92 -10.64 -17.36
N GLU A 120 -2.72 -9.45 -16.79
CA GLU A 120 -1.57 -9.14 -15.94
C GLU A 120 -1.40 -10.20 -14.84
N ASP A 121 -0.18 -10.67 -14.63
CA ASP A 121 0.10 -11.72 -13.64
C ASP A 121 0.28 -11.16 -12.23
N ASP A 122 0.70 -9.90 -12.12
CA ASP A 122 0.86 -9.23 -10.86
C ASP A 122 -0.48 -8.99 -10.15
N VAL A 123 -0.42 -8.96 -8.83
CA VAL A 123 -1.56 -8.63 -7.97
C VAL A 123 -1.37 -7.25 -7.35
N LEU A 124 -2.47 -6.65 -6.89
CA LEU A 124 -2.44 -5.37 -6.20
C LEU A 124 -1.84 -5.50 -4.80
N ASP A 125 -1.11 -4.48 -4.38
CA ASP A 125 -0.68 -4.29 -3.00
C ASP A 125 -1.88 -4.39 -2.04
N THR A 126 -1.73 -5.14 -0.95
CA THR A 126 -2.77 -5.29 0.08
C THR A 126 -3.33 -3.95 0.55
N TRP A 127 -2.47 -2.94 0.66
CA TRP A 127 -2.88 -1.61 1.09
C TRP A 127 -3.73 -0.86 0.08
N PHE A 128 -3.76 -1.31 -1.17
CA PHE A 128 -4.62 -0.71 -2.19
C PHE A 128 -6.10 -0.95 -1.88
N SER A 129 -6.49 -2.19 -1.64
CA SER A 129 -7.86 -2.53 -1.22
C SER A 129 -8.17 -2.06 0.20
N SER A 130 -7.19 -2.14 1.12
CA SER A 130 -7.34 -1.66 2.51
C SER A 130 -7.65 -0.16 2.59
N ALA A 131 -7.17 0.63 1.63
CA ALA A 131 -7.46 2.06 1.54
C ALA A 131 -8.93 2.37 1.19
N LEU A 132 -9.64 1.42 0.60
CA LEU A 132 -11.04 1.56 0.20
C LEU A 132 -12.01 1.22 1.35
N TRP A 133 -11.51 0.66 2.44
CA TRP A 133 -12.32 0.11 3.54
C TRP A 133 -13.42 1.06 4.05
N PRO A 134 -13.19 2.37 4.26
CA PRO A 134 -14.21 3.25 4.84
C PRO A 134 -15.48 3.39 4.02
N PHE A 135 -15.45 3.09 2.73
CA PHE A 135 -16.58 3.24 1.83
C PHE A 135 -16.92 1.96 1.06
N SER A 136 -15.95 1.08 0.77
CA SER A 136 -16.22 -0.16 0.04
C SER A 136 -17.06 -1.14 0.85
N THR A 137 -16.87 -1.20 2.17
CA THR A 137 -17.66 -2.04 3.08
C THR A 137 -19.10 -1.58 3.23
N LEU A 138 -19.39 -0.33 2.86
CA LEU A 138 -20.71 0.27 2.89
C LEU A 138 -21.43 0.18 1.52
N GLY A 139 -20.84 -0.55 0.56
CA GLY A 139 -21.46 -0.85 -0.72
C GLY A 139 -20.97 -0.04 -1.92
N TRP A 140 -19.98 0.88 -1.73
CA TRP A 140 -19.35 1.56 -2.88
C TRP A 140 -18.81 0.54 -3.91
N PRO A 141 -18.96 0.75 -5.22
CA PRO A 141 -19.36 1.99 -5.91
C PRO A 141 -20.85 2.24 -6.05
N ASN A 142 -21.71 1.37 -5.53
CA ASN A 142 -23.14 1.61 -5.53
C ASN A 142 -23.53 2.67 -4.49
N LYS A 143 -24.62 3.39 -4.77
CA LYS A 143 -25.23 4.27 -3.79
C LYS A 143 -26.15 3.43 -2.89
N THR A 144 -25.77 3.27 -1.64
CA THR A 144 -26.51 2.51 -0.64
C THR A 144 -26.91 3.42 0.51
N GLU A 145 -27.97 3.05 1.24
CA GLU A 145 -28.40 3.76 2.44
C GLU A 145 -27.30 3.77 3.51
N ASP A 146 -26.56 2.66 3.66
CA ASP A 146 -25.45 2.56 4.59
C ASP A 146 -24.31 3.52 4.22
N LEU A 147 -23.97 3.64 2.93
CA LEU A 147 -22.93 4.56 2.48
C LEU A 147 -23.33 6.01 2.71
N GLU A 148 -24.58 6.37 2.46
CA GLU A 148 -25.11 7.71 2.67
C GLU A 148 -25.15 8.08 4.16
N TYR A 149 -25.44 7.11 5.03
CA TYR A 149 -25.59 7.33 6.47
C TYR A 149 -24.26 7.28 7.24
N PHE A 150 -23.37 6.32 6.91
CA PHE A 150 -22.17 6.05 7.70
C PHE A 150 -20.89 6.67 7.14
N TYR A 151 -20.90 7.20 5.93
CA TYR A 151 -19.75 7.88 5.34
C TYR A 151 -20.01 9.39 5.23
N PRO A 152 -19.08 10.26 5.71
CA PRO A 152 -17.88 9.93 6.48
C PRO A 152 -18.20 9.48 7.92
N THR A 153 -17.28 8.69 8.50
CA THR A 153 -17.38 8.32 9.91
C THR A 153 -16.72 9.35 10.82
N ASN A 154 -16.88 9.22 12.14
CA ASN A 154 -16.35 10.22 13.09
C ASN A 154 -14.94 9.87 13.54
N VAL A 155 -14.69 8.62 13.96
CA VAL A 155 -13.41 8.24 14.59
C VAL A 155 -12.85 6.97 13.99
N LEU A 156 -11.60 7.04 13.57
CA LEU A 156 -10.76 5.88 13.28
C LEU A 156 -9.81 5.64 14.43
N VAL A 157 -9.73 4.42 14.95
CA VAL A 157 -8.78 4.03 15.99
C VAL A 157 -7.73 3.08 15.42
N THR A 158 -6.45 3.42 15.57
CA THR A 158 -5.36 2.60 15.01
C THR A 158 -4.02 2.79 15.75
N GLY A 159 -3.06 1.92 15.46
CA GLY A 159 -1.68 2.07 15.91
C GLY A 159 -0.89 3.09 15.08
N TYR A 160 0.12 3.68 15.70
CA TYR A 160 0.96 4.69 15.04
C TYR A 160 1.80 4.15 13.88
N ASP A 161 2.05 2.85 13.84
CA ASP A 161 2.92 2.19 12.86
C ASP A 161 2.31 2.06 11.47
N ILE A 162 0.99 2.24 11.34
CA ILE A 162 0.28 2.19 10.08
C ILE A 162 -0.37 3.52 9.67
N ILE A 163 0.07 4.64 10.24
CA ILE A 163 -0.39 5.98 9.82
C ILE A 163 -0.20 6.17 8.31
N PHE A 164 1.00 5.89 7.80
CA PHE A 164 1.27 6.02 6.37
C PHE A 164 0.61 4.90 5.54
N PHE A 165 0.74 3.65 6.00
CA PHE A 165 0.27 2.50 5.21
C PHE A 165 -1.24 2.43 5.09
N TRP A 166 -1.98 2.89 6.10
CA TRP A 166 -3.43 2.76 6.13
C TRP A 166 -4.16 4.09 6.24
N VAL A 167 -3.87 4.89 7.26
CA VAL A 167 -4.59 6.15 7.51
C VAL A 167 -4.47 7.12 6.34
N ALA A 168 -3.24 7.43 5.92
CA ALA A 168 -2.99 8.34 4.82
C ALA A 168 -3.62 7.84 3.51
N ARG A 169 -3.55 6.53 3.27
CA ARG A 169 -4.15 5.90 2.09
C ARG A 169 -5.67 5.96 2.10
N MET A 170 -6.32 5.76 3.23
CA MET A 170 -7.76 5.95 3.35
C MET A 170 -8.16 7.41 3.12
N ILE A 171 -7.40 8.38 3.64
CA ILE A 171 -7.68 9.82 3.47
C ILE A 171 -7.63 10.19 1.98
N PHE A 172 -6.54 9.91 1.28
CA PHE A 172 -6.47 10.29 -0.14
C PHE A 172 -7.42 9.47 -1.03
N SER A 173 -7.67 8.20 -0.71
CA SER A 173 -8.64 7.39 -1.45
C SER A 173 -10.08 7.86 -1.22
N GLY A 174 -10.43 8.23 0.01
CA GLY A 174 -11.71 8.80 0.33
C GLY A 174 -11.95 10.11 -0.41
N ILE A 175 -11.00 11.04 -0.35
CA ILE A 175 -11.11 12.33 -1.06
C ILE A 175 -11.23 12.10 -2.57
N HIS A 176 -10.45 11.17 -3.14
CA HIS A 176 -10.47 10.89 -4.58
C HIS A 176 -11.78 10.26 -5.06
N ASN A 177 -12.30 9.28 -4.33
CA ASN A 177 -13.46 8.50 -4.76
C ASN A 177 -14.80 9.06 -4.26
N MET A 178 -14.80 9.69 -3.07
CA MET A 178 -16.01 10.16 -2.40
C MET A 178 -16.12 11.69 -2.33
N GLY A 179 -15.04 12.42 -2.64
CA GLY A 179 -15.00 13.88 -2.61
C GLY A 179 -14.73 14.49 -1.24
N GLU A 180 -14.64 13.68 -0.19
CA GLU A 180 -14.40 14.14 1.18
C GLU A 180 -13.59 13.16 2.02
N THR A 181 -13.09 13.61 3.18
CA THR A 181 -12.31 12.78 4.10
C THR A 181 -13.17 11.68 4.72
N PRO A 182 -12.62 10.46 4.91
CA PRO A 182 -13.40 9.33 5.40
C PRO A 182 -13.72 9.38 6.91
N PHE A 183 -13.05 10.23 7.69
CA PHE A 183 -13.23 10.39 9.13
C PHE A 183 -12.69 11.73 9.64
N ASP A 184 -13.28 12.23 10.74
CA ASP A 184 -12.91 13.51 11.36
C ASP A 184 -11.70 13.37 12.28
N THR A 185 -11.59 12.26 13.00
CA THR A 185 -10.59 12.05 14.04
C THR A 185 -9.90 10.71 13.87
N VAL A 186 -8.57 10.73 13.97
CA VAL A 186 -7.72 9.54 14.06
C VAL A 186 -7.15 9.42 15.46
N LEU A 187 -7.68 8.49 16.24
CA LEU A 187 -7.20 8.19 17.58
C LEU A 187 -6.07 7.16 17.52
N ILE A 188 -4.87 7.59 17.89
CA ILE A 188 -3.67 6.75 17.83
C ILE A 188 -3.37 6.15 19.19
N HIS A 189 -3.35 4.82 19.25
CA HIS A 189 -2.95 4.07 20.44
C HIS A 189 -1.52 3.55 20.36
N GLY A 190 -0.97 3.14 21.48
CA GLY A 190 0.32 2.47 21.58
C GLY A 190 0.27 1.04 21.05
N ILE A 191 1.47 0.46 20.85
CA ILE A 191 1.64 -0.94 20.45
C ILE A 191 2.25 -1.70 21.62
N ILE A 192 1.63 -2.83 21.96
CA ILE A 192 2.13 -3.73 23.00
C ILE A 192 3.43 -4.37 22.52
N ARG A 193 4.41 -4.43 23.42
CA ARG A 193 5.74 -4.97 23.18
C ARG A 193 6.06 -6.06 24.17
N ASP A 194 6.93 -6.97 23.79
CA ASP A 194 7.45 -8.00 24.68
C ASP A 194 8.44 -7.43 25.70
N SER A 195 8.93 -8.27 26.61
CA SER A 195 9.89 -7.90 27.65
C SER A 195 11.23 -7.38 27.12
N GLN A 196 11.53 -7.63 25.84
CA GLN A 196 12.73 -7.12 25.17
C GLN A 196 12.45 -5.84 24.36
N GLY A 197 11.23 -5.28 24.47
CA GLY A 197 10.82 -4.09 23.74
C GLY A 197 10.50 -4.32 22.26
N ARG A 198 10.43 -5.57 21.78
CA ARG A 198 10.10 -5.89 20.40
C ARG A 198 8.59 -5.88 20.20
N LYS A 199 8.13 -5.40 19.04
CA LYS A 199 6.71 -5.48 18.65
C LYS A 199 6.27 -6.94 18.65
N MET A 200 5.14 -7.23 19.28
CA MET A 200 4.54 -8.57 19.22
C MET A 200 4.08 -8.90 17.81
N SER A 201 4.44 -10.08 17.32
CA SER A 201 4.04 -10.57 16.01
C SER A 201 3.86 -12.08 16.01
N LYS A 202 2.98 -12.58 15.14
CA LYS A 202 2.76 -14.02 14.95
C LYS A 202 4.03 -14.75 14.49
N SER A 203 4.83 -14.09 13.64
CA SER A 203 6.08 -14.68 13.12
C SER A 203 7.18 -14.82 14.17
N LEU A 204 7.19 -13.98 15.20
CA LEU A 204 8.13 -14.08 16.31
C LEU A 204 7.63 -14.98 17.43
N GLY A 205 6.34 -15.35 17.45
CA GLY A 205 5.75 -16.15 18.51
C GLY A 205 5.82 -15.50 19.91
N ASN A 206 5.98 -14.19 19.97
CA ASN A 206 6.17 -13.43 21.20
C ASN A 206 4.88 -12.73 21.69
N GLY A 207 3.72 -13.19 21.20
CA GLY A 207 2.43 -12.75 21.71
C GLY A 207 2.15 -13.33 23.09
N VAL A 208 1.52 -12.53 23.94
CA VAL A 208 1.01 -12.96 25.25
C VAL A 208 -0.50 -13.14 25.13
N ASP A 209 -1.01 -14.27 25.58
CA ASP A 209 -2.45 -14.49 25.64
C ASP A 209 -3.02 -13.58 26.74
N PRO A 210 -4.01 -12.73 26.45
CA PRO A 210 -4.65 -11.88 27.48
C PRO A 210 -5.22 -12.66 28.65
N LEU A 211 -5.66 -13.90 28.44
CA LEU A 211 -6.18 -14.76 29.49
C LEU A 211 -5.09 -15.29 30.44
N GLU A 212 -3.83 -15.34 30.00
CA GLU A 212 -2.70 -15.74 30.85
C GLU A 212 -2.21 -14.58 31.73
N VAL A 213 -2.68 -13.36 31.50
CA VAL A 213 -2.26 -12.15 32.22
C VAL A 213 -3.27 -11.78 33.34
N ILE A 214 -4.46 -12.35 33.27
CA ILE A 214 -5.53 -12.18 34.28
C ILE A 214 -5.35 -13.18 35.42
#